data_05e6f49a106f0f6751244c2b1c85e6ce
#
_entry.id   05e6f49a106f0f6751244c2b1c85e6ce
#
_cell.length_a   1.000
_cell.length_b   1.000
_cell.length_c   1.000
_cell.angle_alpha   90.00
_cell.angle_beta   90.00
_cell.angle_gamma   90.00
#
_symmetry.space_group_name_H-M   'P 1'
#
loop_
_entity.id
_entity.type
_entity.pdbx_description
1 polymer ?
#
loop_
_entity_poly.entity_id
_entity_poly.type
_entity_poly.pdbx_seq_one_letter_code
_entity_poly.pdbx_strand_id
1 'polypeptide(L)'
;DAQNLSVRFQTNGTYYTSLSASFSEPWLFGKKPTSLNMSLYYTRQTNSYIYYNILNNDEYMEVYGFAAGLGKRLKWPDNYFVLYNQLSWQTYRLQNWAYQFLFNTGISHNLSYTLSLSRNSTDQQIYPRVGSDFSFSLQLTPPYSLLRKKDHGILDVDGNPTKVDDWRKINYDFQSSQDRYKWIEYHKWSFKGAVYTKLVADLVLMARAQFGYLGYYNRNWGYSPFEGFRVGGDGMSGYDTYGSEIISLRGYENYSLTPQALSSYNSTGNYYAGNVYDKFTVELRYPVILQPQSTIYALLFLEGGNCWSDIRDFNPFQIKRSAGVGVRVFLPMIGLLGVDWGWGFDDPVNGKSQFHFVIGQQF
;
A
#
# COMPACT_ATOMS: atom_id res chain seq x y z
N ASP A 1 -15.46 16.18 25.13
CA ASP A 1 -14.36 15.22 25.11
C ASP A 1 -14.77 14.03 24.24
N ALA A 2 -14.21 13.98 23.02
CA ALA A 2 -14.62 12.98 22.02
C ALA A 2 -13.53 11.90 21.88
N GLN A 3 -13.22 11.21 22.99
CA GLN A 3 -12.41 10.01 22.95
C GLN A 3 -13.18 8.91 22.20
N ASN A 4 -12.49 8.20 21.32
CA ASN A 4 -13.07 7.09 20.59
C ASN A 4 -12.24 5.83 20.85
N LEU A 5 -12.90 4.79 21.36
CA LEU A 5 -12.35 3.45 21.49
C LEU A 5 -13.11 2.53 20.56
N SER A 6 -12.41 1.89 19.63
CA SER A 6 -12.97 0.92 18.71
C SER A 6 -12.31 -0.43 18.91
N VAL A 7 -13.11 -1.47 19.03
CA VAL A 7 -12.64 -2.86 19.04
C VAL A 7 -13.35 -3.59 17.91
N ARG A 8 -12.57 -4.23 17.04
CA ARG A 8 -13.08 -5.00 15.89
C ARG A 8 -12.57 -6.42 15.98
N PHE A 9 -13.49 -7.35 15.88
CA PHE A 9 -13.21 -8.76 15.69
C PHE A 9 -13.78 -9.21 14.35
N GLN A 10 -12.97 -9.92 13.58
CA GLN A 10 -13.37 -10.46 12.29
C GLN A 10 -12.81 -11.88 12.16
N THR A 11 -13.65 -12.80 11.76
CA THR A 11 -13.24 -14.19 11.54
C THR A 11 -13.93 -14.79 10.32
N ASN A 12 -13.21 -15.63 9.61
CA ASN A 12 -13.73 -16.50 8.58
C ASN A 12 -13.34 -17.95 8.94
N GLY A 13 -13.85 -18.41 10.08
CA GLY A 13 -13.55 -19.72 10.63
C GLY A 13 -12.05 -19.90 10.92
N THR A 14 -11.53 -21.03 10.48
CA THR A 14 -10.11 -21.38 10.68
C THR A 14 -9.16 -20.71 9.69
N TYR A 15 -9.71 -20.18 8.58
CA TYR A 15 -8.89 -19.58 7.52
C TYR A 15 -8.31 -18.23 7.92
N TYR A 16 -9.12 -17.37 8.53
CA TYR A 16 -8.74 -16.02 8.87
C TYR A 16 -9.34 -15.58 10.20
N THR A 17 -8.53 -14.99 11.05
CA THR A 17 -8.97 -14.37 12.30
C THR A 17 -8.20 -13.07 12.51
N SER A 18 -8.91 -11.98 12.78
CA SER A 18 -8.32 -10.68 13.08
C SER A 18 -8.99 -10.06 14.28
N LEU A 19 -8.17 -9.49 15.17
CA LEU A 19 -8.58 -8.69 16.31
C LEU A 19 -7.83 -7.36 16.25
N SER A 20 -8.54 -6.26 16.33
CA SER A 20 -7.92 -4.94 16.41
C SER A 20 -8.61 -4.08 17.44
N ALA A 21 -7.81 -3.27 18.14
CA ALA A 21 -8.28 -2.24 19.06
C ALA A 21 -7.61 -0.92 18.71
N SER A 22 -8.38 0.15 18.64
CA SER A 22 -7.86 1.49 18.39
C SER A 22 -8.45 2.50 19.36
N PHE A 23 -7.60 3.39 19.83
CA PHE A 23 -7.96 4.51 20.70
C PHE A 23 -7.54 5.81 20.01
N SER A 24 -8.43 6.78 19.99
CA SER A 24 -8.19 8.11 19.46
C SER A 24 -8.62 9.19 20.45
N GLU A 25 -7.70 10.08 20.76
CA GLU A 25 -7.90 11.29 21.56
C GLU A 25 -7.64 12.52 20.68
N PRO A 26 -8.68 13.26 20.23
CA PRO A 26 -8.51 14.37 19.28
C PRO A 26 -7.89 15.61 19.93
N TRP A 27 -7.90 15.74 21.27
CA TRP A 27 -7.37 16.90 21.97
C TRP A 27 -6.50 16.47 23.16
N LEU A 28 -5.32 16.01 22.83
CA LEU A 28 -4.37 15.52 23.81
C LEU A 28 -4.07 16.60 24.87
N PHE A 29 -4.30 16.25 26.15
CA PHE A 29 -4.16 17.17 27.29
C PHE A 29 -5.01 18.46 27.18
N GLY A 30 -6.15 18.39 26.51
CA GLY A 30 -7.02 19.55 26.29
C GLY A 30 -6.45 20.60 25.34
N LYS A 31 -5.34 20.34 24.68
CA LYS A 31 -4.69 21.26 23.75
C LYS A 31 -5.13 20.99 22.31
N LYS A 32 -5.92 21.89 21.76
CA LYS A 32 -6.21 21.95 20.33
C LYS A 32 -5.02 22.53 19.58
N PRO A 33 -4.64 22.01 18.42
CA PRO A 33 -5.14 20.88 17.66
C PRO A 33 -4.15 19.69 17.66
N THR A 34 -4.00 19.02 18.77
CA THR A 34 -3.08 17.87 18.88
C THR A 34 -3.90 16.61 19.16
N SER A 35 -3.76 15.59 18.33
CA SER A 35 -4.43 14.31 18.48
C SER A 35 -3.45 13.18 18.79
N LEU A 36 -3.90 12.21 19.57
CA LEU A 36 -3.20 10.95 19.83
C LEU A 36 -4.02 9.81 19.23
N ASN A 37 -3.36 8.93 18.49
CA ASN A 37 -3.95 7.69 18.02
C ASN A 37 -3.08 6.52 18.45
N MET A 38 -3.69 5.48 18.97
CA MET A 38 -3.00 4.25 19.35
C MET A 38 -3.77 3.08 18.76
N SER A 39 -3.07 2.05 18.29
CA SER A 39 -3.70 0.84 17.76
C SER A 39 -2.90 -0.39 18.13
N LEU A 40 -3.62 -1.47 18.37
CA LEU A 40 -3.12 -2.83 18.55
C LEU A 40 -3.85 -3.72 17.58
N TYR A 41 -3.15 -4.65 16.97
CA TYR A 41 -3.78 -5.62 16.09
C TYR A 41 -3.08 -6.97 16.14
N TYR A 42 -3.87 -7.99 15.91
CA TYR A 42 -3.45 -9.37 15.71
C TYR A 42 -4.24 -9.95 14.55
N THR A 43 -3.55 -10.59 13.63
CA THR A 43 -4.17 -11.29 12.50
C THR A 43 -3.48 -12.63 12.33
N ARG A 44 -4.27 -13.68 12.17
CA ARG A 44 -3.80 -15.00 11.80
C ARG A 44 -4.52 -15.45 10.54
N GLN A 45 -3.76 -15.92 9.60
CA GLN A 45 -4.23 -16.52 8.36
C GLN A 45 -3.60 -17.90 8.21
N THR A 46 -4.42 -18.92 7.91
CA THR A 46 -3.96 -20.27 7.63
C THR A 46 -4.09 -20.57 6.14
N ASN A 47 -3.27 -21.48 5.65
CA ASN A 47 -3.36 -21.94 4.28
C ASN A 47 -4.37 -23.08 4.21
N SER A 48 -5.62 -22.75 3.88
CA SER A 48 -6.70 -23.73 3.73
C SER A 48 -7.01 -23.92 2.25
N TYR A 49 -6.68 -25.09 1.72
CA TYR A 49 -7.11 -25.46 0.38
C TYR A 49 -8.61 -25.82 0.40
N ILE A 50 -9.46 -24.85 0.07
CA ILE A 50 -10.92 -24.99 0.02
C ILE A 50 -11.34 -26.13 -0.92
N TYR A 51 -10.56 -26.40 -1.97
CA TYR A 51 -10.85 -27.44 -2.96
C TYR A 51 -10.69 -28.88 -2.47
N TYR A 52 -9.94 -29.11 -1.38
CA TYR A 52 -9.64 -30.49 -0.92
C TYR A 52 -10.12 -30.79 0.51
N ASN A 53 -10.83 -29.86 1.14
CA ASN A 53 -11.29 -30.00 2.53
C ASN A 53 -10.15 -30.33 3.54
N ILE A 54 -8.91 -30.02 3.17
CA ILE A 54 -7.72 -30.21 4.00
C ILE A 54 -7.42 -28.89 4.68
N LEU A 55 -7.82 -28.79 5.94
CA LEU A 55 -7.42 -27.71 6.82
C LEU A 55 -5.98 -27.99 7.28
N ASN A 56 -5.00 -27.34 6.68
CA ASN A 56 -3.62 -27.42 7.15
C ASN A 56 -3.37 -26.30 8.15
N ASN A 57 -3.63 -26.58 9.42
CA ASN A 57 -3.40 -25.64 10.53
C ASN A 57 -1.91 -25.43 10.83
N ASP A 58 -1.02 -26.23 10.26
CA ASP A 58 0.42 -26.16 10.44
C ASP A 58 1.07 -25.14 9.48
N GLU A 59 0.31 -24.67 8.49
CA GLU A 59 0.71 -23.60 7.58
C GLU A 59 -0.02 -22.32 7.93
N TYR A 60 0.68 -21.37 8.54
CA TYR A 60 0.05 -20.12 8.94
C TYR A 60 1.00 -18.93 8.87
N MET A 61 0.38 -17.77 8.76
CA MET A 61 1.00 -16.46 8.96
C MET A 61 0.27 -15.75 10.10
N GLU A 62 1.03 -15.30 11.09
CA GLU A 62 0.56 -14.42 12.16
C GLU A 62 1.22 -13.06 12.02
N VAL A 63 0.41 -12.02 12.13
CA VAL A 63 0.88 -10.64 12.14
C VAL A 63 0.30 -9.96 13.37
N TYR A 64 1.15 -9.40 14.20
CA TYR A 64 0.71 -8.61 15.33
C TYR A 64 1.55 -7.36 15.48
N GLY A 65 0.94 -6.31 15.97
CA GLY A 65 1.62 -5.05 16.07
C GLY A 65 0.93 -4.02 16.93
N PHE A 66 1.70 -2.98 17.19
CA PHE A 66 1.30 -1.80 17.92
C PHE A 66 1.72 -0.55 17.14
N ALA A 67 0.88 0.47 17.13
CA ALA A 67 1.23 1.77 16.60
C ALA A 67 0.76 2.88 17.54
N ALA A 68 1.57 3.92 17.67
CA ALA A 68 1.23 5.14 18.40
C ALA A 68 1.60 6.35 17.55
N GLY A 69 0.65 7.25 17.34
CA GLY A 69 0.81 8.40 16.48
C GLY A 69 0.28 9.68 17.09
N LEU A 70 0.97 10.78 16.78
CA LEU A 70 0.63 12.13 17.19
C LEU A 70 0.37 12.99 15.94
N GLY A 71 -0.84 13.55 15.87
CA GLY A 71 -1.25 14.48 14.83
C GLY A 71 -1.27 15.92 15.34
N LYS A 72 -0.80 16.86 14.53
CA LYS A 72 -0.86 18.28 14.85
C LYS A 72 -1.27 19.08 13.61
N ARG A 73 -2.35 19.84 13.73
CA ARG A 73 -2.71 20.84 12.70
C ARG A 73 -1.76 22.02 12.81
N LEU A 74 -1.16 22.37 11.69
CA LEU A 74 -0.25 23.50 11.58
C LEU A 74 -1.05 24.81 11.36
N LYS A 75 -0.45 25.92 11.75
CA LYS A 75 -1.01 27.26 11.51
C LYS A 75 -0.38 27.95 10.28
N TRP A 76 0.77 27.48 9.86
CA TRP A 76 1.54 28.00 8.75
C TRP A 76 1.92 26.84 7.81
N PRO A 77 1.84 27.02 6.49
CA PRO A 77 1.47 28.23 5.73
C PRO A 77 -0.03 28.53 5.72
N ASP A 78 -0.90 27.54 6.00
CA ASP A 78 -2.34 27.71 6.21
C ASP A 78 -2.87 26.69 7.23
N ASN A 79 -4.15 26.82 7.60
CA ASN A 79 -4.78 25.97 8.63
C ASN A 79 -5.22 24.59 8.14
N TYR A 80 -4.94 24.24 6.88
CA TYR A 80 -5.33 22.95 6.29
C TYR A 80 -4.23 21.89 6.43
N PHE A 81 -3.01 22.29 6.81
CA PHE A 81 -1.90 21.36 7.01
C PHE A 81 -2.01 20.57 8.29
N VAL A 82 -1.79 19.28 8.20
CA VAL A 82 -1.68 18.35 9.33
C VAL A 82 -0.35 17.61 9.23
N LEU A 83 0.43 17.71 10.30
CA LEU A 83 1.65 16.93 10.49
C LEU A 83 1.32 15.75 11.41
N TYR A 84 1.63 14.54 10.94
CA TYR A 84 1.41 13.31 11.69
C TYR A 84 2.71 12.53 11.84
N ASN A 85 3.00 12.11 13.05
CA ASN A 85 4.18 11.31 13.41
C ASN A 85 3.70 10.02 14.03
N GLN A 86 4.18 8.88 13.60
CA GLN A 86 3.80 7.58 14.11
C GLN A 86 5.03 6.70 14.32
N LEU A 87 5.08 6.05 15.47
CA LEU A 87 5.96 4.93 15.71
C LEU A 87 5.13 3.65 15.66
N SER A 88 5.58 2.67 14.90
CA SER A 88 4.91 1.38 14.78
C SER A 88 5.89 0.23 14.93
N TRP A 89 5.43 -0.82 15.59
CA TRP A 89 6.12 -2.09 15.68
C TRP A 89 5.19 -3.20 15.23
N GLN A 90 5.69 -4.02 14.30
CA GLN A 90 4.96 -5.12 13.71
C GLN A 90 5.84 -6.35 13.67
N THR A 91 5.26 -7.50 13.95
CA THR A 91 5.94 -8.79 13.86
C THR A 91 5.18 -9.72 12.93
N TYR A 92 5.91 -10.30 12.01
CA TYR A 92 5.45 -11.38 11.14
C TYR A 92 6.01 -12.69 11.68
N ARG A 93 5.16 -13.67 11.88
CA ARG A 93 5.52 -15.04 12.20
C ARG A 93 4.98 -15.95 11.13
N LEU A 94 5.87 -16.62 10.41
CA LEU A 94 5.55 -17.55 9.33
C LEU A 94 5.85 -18.98 9.80
N GLN A 95 4.96 -19.88 9.46
CA GLN A 95 5.16 -21.31 9.66
C GLN A 95 4.72 -22.05 8.40
N ASN A 96 5.70 -22.62 7.69
CA ASN A 96 5.50 -23.34 6.42
C ASN A 96 4.68 -22.53 5.38
N TRP A 97 4.77 -21.19 5.43
CA TRP A 97 3.99 -20.31 4.59
C TRP A 97 4.59 -20.23 3.20
N ALA A 98 3.91 -20.82 2.21
CA ALA A 98 4.45 -21.00 0.86
C ALA A 98 4.34 -19.77 -0.05
N TYR A 99 3.69 -18.68 0.39
CA TYR A 99 3.32 -17.58 -0.48
C TYR A 99 4.04 -16.27 -0.11
N GLN A 100 4.51 -15.56 -1.14
CA GLN A 100 4.88 -14.15 -1.13
C GLN A 100 6.16 -13.74 -0.36
N PHE A 101 6.73 -14.58 0.48
CA PHE A 101 7.93 -14.24 1.24
C PHE A 101 9.13 -15.04 0.76
N LEU A 102 10.33 -14.51 0.98
CA LEU A 102 11.59 -15.17 0.59
C LEU A 102 11.94 -16.37 1.48
N PHE A 103 11.23 -16.55 2.59
CA PHE A 103 11.34 -17.72 3.46
C PHE A 103 9.94 -18.12 3.93
N ASN A 104 9.77 -19.41 4.22
CA ASN A 104 8.47 -20.00 4.58
C ASN A 104 8.27 -20.15 6.09
N THR A 105 9.34 -20.17 6.87
CA THR A 105 9.27 -20.32 8.32
C THR A 105 10.24 -19.38 8.98
N GLY A 106 9.77 -18.60 9.95
CA GLY A 106 10.58 -17.68 10.72
C GLY A 106 9.82 -16.50 11.29
N ILE A 107 10.56 -15.58 11.91
CA ILE A 107 10.03 -14.39 12.56
C ILE A 107 10.75 -13.15 12.05
N SER A 108 9.99 -12.13 11.63
CA SER A 108 10.50 -10.84 11.20
C SER A 108 9.87 -9.70 11.97
N HIS A 109 10.69 -8.77 12.41
CA HIS A 109 10.26 -7.58 13.14
C HIS A 109 10.42 -6.34 12.27
N ASN A 110 9.40 -5.49 12.26
CA ASN A 110 9.40 -4.21 11.58
C ASN A 110 9.16 -3.11 12.63
N LEU A 111 10.18 -2.35 12.95
CA LEU A 111 10.06 -1.13 13.74
C LEU A 111 10.19 0.04 12.78
N SER A 112 9.14 0.82 12.63
CA SER A 112 9.14 1.94 11.68
C SER A 112 8.64 3.24 12.31
N TYR A 113 9.24 4.33 11.87
CA TYR A 113 8.78 5.68 12.13
C TYR A 113 8.22 6.28 10.85
N THR A 114 6.99 6.79 10.93
CA THR A 114 6.30 7.43 9.80
C THR A 114 6.08 8.90 10.08
N LEU A 115 6.55 9.75 9.17
CA LEU A 115 6.27 11.18 9.13
C LEU A 115 5.34 11.44 7.95
N SER A 116 4.16 12.00 8.21
CA SER A 116 3.21 12.36 7.15
C SER A 116 2.82 13.84 7.25
N LEU A 117 2.84 14.51 6.11
CA LEU A 117 2.35 15.87 5.94
C LEU A 117 1.19 15.83 4.95
N SER A 118 0.01 16.21 5.40
CA SER A 118 -1.17 16.27 4.55
C SER A 118 -1.80 17.65 4.56
N ARG A 119 -2.45 18.00 3.47
CA ARG A 119 -3.24 19.23 3.33
C ARG A 119 -4.51 18.90 2.56
N ASN A 120 -5.64 19.24 3.15
CA ASN A 120 -6.92 19.10 2.47
C ASN A 120 -7.70 20.41 2.59
N SER A 121 -7.92 21.05 1.44
CA SER A 121 -8.69 22.28 1.30
C SER A 121 -9.90 22.12 0.38
N THR A 122 -10.36 20.89 0.17
CA THR A 122 -11.53 20.60 -0.65
C THR A 122 -12.80 21.13 0.02
N ASP A 123 -13.73 21.63 -0.81
CA ASP A 123 -15.02 22.17 -0.34
C ASP A 123 -15.97 21.09 0.16
N GLN A 124 -15.88 19.88 -0.38
CA GLN A 124 -16.71 18.74 -0.02
C GLN A 124 -15.91 17.43 -0.05
N GLN A 125 -16.35 16.47 0.75
CA GLN A 125 -15.65 15.20 0.89
C GLN A 125 -15.99 14.21 -0.24
N ILE A 126 -17.27 14.14 -0.64
CA ILE A 126 -17.75 13.11 -1.59
C ILE A 126 -17.62 13.55 -3.03
N TYR A 127 -18.01 14.79 -3.32
CA TYR A 127 -17.92 15.39 -4.64
C TYR A 127 -17.21 16.75 -4.56
N PRO A 128 -15.88 16.75 -4.38
CA PRO A 128 -15.11 18.00 -4.36
C PRO A 128 -15.23 18.74 -5.68
N ARG A 129 -15.58 20.02 -5.61
CA ARG A 129 -15.70 20.90 -6.79
C ARG A 129 -14.51 21.83 -6.95
N VAL A 130 -13.94 22.25 -5.82
CA VAL A 130 -12.79 23.13 -5.77
C VAL A 130 -11.88 22.75 -4.62
N GLY A 131 -10.62 23.11 -4.75
CA GLY A 131 -9.61 22.89 -3.72
C GLY A 131 -8.58 21.85 -4.10
N SER A 132 -7.77 21.48 -3.15
CA SER A 132 -6.72 20.48 -3.33
C SER A 132 -6.60 19.58 -2.12
N ASP A 133 -6.21 18.35 -2.38
CA ASP A 133 -5.85 17.34 -1.39
C ASP A 133 -4.50 16.75 -1.76
N PHE A 134 -3.52 16.86 -0.88
CA PHE A 134 -2.25 16.19 -1.06
C PHE A 134 -1.67 15.69 0.25
N SER A 135 -0.92 14.61 0.14
CA SER A 135 -0.20 13.99 1.22
C SER A 135 1.19 13.58 0.78
N PHE A 136 2.12 13.78 1.67
CA PHE A 136 3.48 13.25 1.58
C PHE A 136 3.72 12.39 2.81
N SER A 137 4.26 11.20 2.63
CA SER A 137 4.59 10.29 3.72
C SER A 137 6.00 9.73 3.54
N LEU A 138 6.75 9.73 4.62
CA LEU A 138 8.08 9.16 4.72
C LEU A 138 8.07 8.14 5.87
N GLN A 139 8.29 6.89 5.54
CA GLN A 139 8.42 5.81 6.53
C GLN A 139 9.87 5.32 6.54
N LEU A 140 10.45 5.27 7.73
CA LEU A 140 11.84 4.90 7.96
C LEU A 140 11.91 3.77 8.97
N THR A 141 12.73 2.78 8.70
CA THR A 141 13.17 1.80 9.70
C THR A 141 14.61 2.08 10.10
N PRO A 142 15.08 1.61 11.26
CA PRO A 142 16.50 1.67 11.57
C PRO A 142 17.33 0.87 10.56
N PRO A 143 18.51 1.37 10.16
CA PRO A 143 19.39 0.69 9.20
C PRO A 143 20.19 -0.43 9.89
N TYR A 144 19.53 -1.50 10.25
CA TYR A 144 20.12 -2.61 11.01
C TYR A 144 21.33 -3.23 10.35
N SER A 145 21.34 -3.34 9.03
CA SER A 145 22.45 -3.91 8.26
C SER A 145 23.74 -3.11 8.37
N LEU A 146 23.64 -1.80 8.55
CA LEU A 146 24.79 -0.92 8.75
C LEU A 146 25.36 -1.00 10.16
N LEU A 147 24.56 -1.42 11.13
CA LEU A 147 24.93 -1.56 12.54
C LEU A 147 25.52 -2.93 12.86
N ARG A 148 25.31 -3.94 12.00
CA ARG A 148 25.87 -5.28 12.15
C ARG A 148 27.35 -5.30 11.76
N LYS A 149 28.16 -6.09 12.49
CA LYS A 149 29.54 -6.37 12.10
C LYS A 149 29.55 -7.07 10.74
N LYS A 150 30.50 -6.71 9.87
CA LYS A 150 30.62 -7.14 8.47
C LYS A 150 30.69 -8.65 8.23
N ASP A 151 30.89 -9.45 9.27
CA ASP A 151 31.20 -10.87 9.17
C ASP A 151 30.01 -11.80 9.42
N HIS A 152 28.79 -11.26 9.53
CA HIS A 152 27.61 -12.07 9.81
C HIS A 152 26.68 -12.14 8.60
N GLY A 153 26.80 -13.24 7.84
CA GLY A 153 25.65 -13.86 7.23
C GLY A 153 25.41 -13.69 5.75
N ILE A 154 26.37 -13.24 4.93
CA ILE A 154 26.27 -13.42 3.47
C ILE A 154 27.19 -14.57 3.08
N LEU A 155 26.59 -15.69 2.72
CA LEU A 155 27.32 -16.84 2.22
C LEU A 155 27.17 -16.90 0.70
N ASP A 156 28.22 -17.31 -0.01
CA ASP A 156 28.14 -17.64 -1.42
C ASP A 156 27.45 -19.00 -1.65
N VAL A 157 27.33 -19.40 -2.91
CA VAL A 157 26.73 -20.70 -3.28
C VAL A 157 27.46 -21.91 -2.70
N ASP A 158 28.70 -21.72 -2.26
CA ASP A 158 29.55 -22.75 -1.67
C ASP A 158 29.55 -22.70 -0.13
N GLY A 159 28.81 -21.77 0.47
CA GLY A 159 28.68 -21.63 1.91
C GLY A 159 29.81 -20.83 2.57
N ASN A 160 30.64 -20.10 1.83
CA ASN A 160 31.71 -19.27 2.36
C ASN A 160 31.25 -17.83 2.60
N PRO A 161 31.74 -17.15 3.67
CA PRO A 161 31.48 -15.73 3.85
C PRO A 161 32.00 -14.92 2.67
N THR A 162 31.12 -14.20 1.97
CA THR A 162 31.52 -13.46 0.78
C THR A 162 31.13 -11.98 0.87
N LYS A 163 31.97 -11.13 0.26
CA LYS A 163 31.61 -9.75 -0.08
C LYS A 163 31.01 -9.80 -1.48
N VAL A 164 29.69 -9.83 -1.58
CA VAL A 164 29.06 -9.98 -2.88
C VAL A 164 28.74 -8.60 -3.45
N ASP A 165 29.48 -8.23 -4.48
CA ASP A 165 29.15 -7.10 -5.35
C ASP A 165 28.03 -7.46 -6.36
N ASP A 166 27.72 -8.74 -6.48
CA ASP A 166 26.72 -9.28 -7.39
C ASP A 166 25.64 -10.04 -6.59
N TRP A 167 24.45 -9.46 -6.48
CA TRP A 167 23.27 -10.04 -5.83
C TRP A 167 22.86 -11.40 -6.41
N ARG A 168 23.25 -11.73 -7.66
CA ARG A 168 22.96 -13.01 -8.33
C ARG A 168 23.73 -14.19 -7.76
N LYS A 169 24.78 -13.93 -6.99
CA LYS A 169 25.61 -14.96 -6.36
C LYS A 169 25.24 -15.25 -4.92
N ILE A 170 24.25 -14.57 -4.38
CA ILE A 170 23.78 -14.79 -3.01
C ILE A 170 22.95 -16.07 -2.97
N ASN A 171 23.34 -17.02 -2.15
CA ASN A 171 22.54 -18.21 -1.89
C ASN A 171 21.41 -17.84 -0.93
N TYR A 172 20.21 -17.67 -1.47
CA TYR A 172 19.00 -17.35 -0.71
C TYR A 172 18.39 -18.58 0.01
N ASP A 173 18.87 -19.79 -0.28
CA ASP A 173 18.29 -21.05 0.20
C ASP A 173 18.74 -21.47 1.60
N PHE A 174 19.64 -20.72 2.23
CA PHE A 174 20.18 -21.07 3.53
C PHE A 174 19.58 -20.20 4.65
N GLN A 175 19.71 -20.66 5.90
CA GLN A 175 19.36 -19.98 7.17
C GLN A 175 19.66 -18.45 7.19
N SER A 176 20.52 -18.00 6.29
CA SER A 176 20.85 -16.61 6.07
C SER A 176 19.65 -15.71 5.73
N SER A 177 18.59 -16.21 5.07
CA SER A 177 17.42 -15.39 4.72
C SER A 177 16.59 -15.02 5.95
N GLN A 178 16.39 -15.97 6.87
CA GLN A 178 15.72 -15.70 8.13
C GLN A 178 16.52 -14.72 9.00
N ASP A 179 17.84 -14.92 9.12
CA ASP A 179 18.69 -14.04 9.91
C ASP A 179 18.82 -12.64 9.28
N ARG A 180 18.85 -12.58 7.95
CA ARG A 180 18.87 -11.34 7.19
C ARG A 180 17.64 -10.49 7.41
N TYR A 181 16.45 -11.10 7.36
CA TYR A 181 15.17 -10.41 7.46
C TYR A 181 14.53 -10.50 8.85
N LYS A 182 15.27 -10.93 9.87
CA LYS A 182 14.81 -10.90 11.25
C LYS A 182 14.39 -9.48 11.69
N TRP A 183 15.11 -8.48 11.22
CA TRP A 183 14.81 -7.07 11.35
C TRP A 183 14.66 -6.47 9.96
N ILE A 184 13.47 -6.06 9.63
CA ILE A 184 13.14 -5.49 8.33
C ILE A 184 13.70 -4.07 8.27
N GLU A 185 14.40 -3.75 7.17
CA GLU A 185 14.93 -2.41 6.95
C GLU A 185 14.54 -1.87 5.58
N TYR A 186 14.06 -0.64 5.55
CA TYR A 186 13.73 0.11 4.34
C TYR A 186 13.49 1.59 4.66
N HIS A 187 13.43 2.38 3.62
CA HIS A 187 12.79 3.68 3.64
C HIS A 187 11.77 3.75 2.51
N LYS A 188 10.56 4.22 2.82
CA LYS A 188 9.45 4.30 1.87
C LYS A 188 8.95 5.73 1.77
N TRP A 189 8.85 6.21 0.56
CA TRP A 189 8.39 7.55 0.21
C TRP A 189 7.10 7.44 -0.55
N SER A 190 6.10 8.21 -0.19
CA SER A 190 4.82 8.23 -0.88
C SER A 190 4.35 9.67 -1.01
N PHE A 191 3.93 10.01 -2.21
CA PHE A 191 3.30 11.29 -2.52
C PHE A 191 1.99 11.04 -3.25
N LYS A 192 0.93 11.70 -2.80
CA LYS A 192 -0.38 11.72 -3.46
C LYS A 192 -0.89 13.14 -3.47
N GLY A 193 -1.32 13.64 -4.64
CA GLY A 193 -1.86 14.97 -4.74
C GLY A 193 -2.99 15.04 -5.75
N ALA A 194 -4.09 15.70 -5.40
CA ALA A 194 -5.22 15.95 -6.28
C ALA A 194 -5.65 17.41 -6.23
N VAL A 195 -6.04 17.94 -7.38
CA VAL A 195 -6.58 19.29 -7.53
C VAL A 195 -7.95 19.19 -8.21
N TYR A 196 -8.90 19.92 -7.70
CA TYR A 196 -10.27 19.99 -8.20
C TYR A 196 -10.57 21.40 -8.68
N THR A 197 -11.10 21.49 -9.90
CA THR A 197 -11.45 22.77 -10.53
C THR A 197 -12.82 22.66 -11.13
N LYS A 198 -13.75 23.50 -10.67
CA LYS A 198 -15.07 23.64 -11.28
C LYS A 198 -14.90 24.38 -12.62
N LEU A 199 -15.39 23.78 -13.69
CA LEU A 199 -15.32 24.34 -15.06
C LEU A 199 -16.58 25.14 -15.38
N VAL A 200 -17.60 24.49 -15.91
CA VAL A 200 -18.86 25.10 -16.33
C VAL A 200 -20.01 24.37 -15.64
N ALA A 201 -20.99 25.11 -15.15
CA ALA A 201 -22.10 24.58 -14.36
C ALA A 201 -21.56 23.77 -13.17
N ASP A 202 -21.87 22.47 -13.10
CA ASP A 202 -21.37 21.58 -12.06
C ASP A 202 -20.34 20.57 -12.59
N LEU A 203 -19.82 20.78 -13.80
CA LEU A 203 -18.73 19.99 -14.34
C LEU A 203 -17.42 20.29 -13.60
N VAL A 204 -16.76 19.25 -13.13
CA VAL A 204 -15.49 19.35 -12.37
C VAL A 204 -14.38 18.61 -13.10
N LEU A 205 -13.25 19.28 -13.23
CA LEU A 205 -11.99 18.67 -13.63
C LEU A 205 -11.22 18.29 -12.36
N MET A 206 -10.83 17.03 -12.25
CA MET A 206 -9.91 16.52 -11.24
C MET A 206 -8.61 16.09 -11.92
N ALA A 207 -7.48 16.55 -11.41
CA ALA A 207 -6.17 16.07 -11.79
C ALA A 207 -5.46 15.51 -10.55
N ARG A 208 -4.90 14.30 -10.65
CA ARG A 208 -4.21 13.61 -9.55
C ARG A 208 -2.86 13.09 -10.03
N ALA A 209 -1.86 13.24 -9.17
CA ALA A 209 -0.56 12.61 -9.33
C ALA A 209 -0.22 11.80 -8.08
N GLN A 210 0.38 10.63 -8.28
CA GLN A 210 0.84 9.74 -7.22
C GLN A 210 2.24 9.25 -7.57
N PHE A 211 3.06 9.12 -6.56
CA PHE A 211 4.42 8.59 -6.66
C PHE A 211 4.74 7.79 -5.42
N GLY A 212 5.41 6.67 -5.57
CA GLY A 212 5.92 5.87 -4.46
C GLY A 212 7.29 5.32 -4.77
N TYR A 213 8.11 5.30 -3.74
CA TYR A 213 9.45 4.75 -3.79
C TYR A 213 9.76 3.99 -2.52
N LEU A 214 10.13 2.72 -2.67
CA LEU A 214 10.72 1.88 -1.63
C LEU A 214 12.22 1.81 -1.87
N GLY A 215 13.01 2.18 -0.88
CA GLY A 215 14.45 2.14 -0.96
C GLY A 215 15.08 1.24 0.10
N TYR A 216 16.36 1.02 0.00
CA TYR A 216 17.17 0.23 0.92
C TYR A 216 18.38 1.03 1.40
N TYR A 217 18.89 0.71 2.60
CA TYR A 217 20.10 1.36 3.14
C TYR A 217 21.38 0.65 2.73
N ASN A 218 21.31 -0.66 2.53
CA ASN A 218 22.46 -1.48 2.19
C ASN A 218 22.24 -2.18 0.84
N ARG A 219 23.07 -1.83 -0.15
CA ARG A 219 23.00 -2.39 -1.50
C ARG A 219 23.13 -3.92 -1.53
N ASN A 220 23.93 -4.49 -0.63
CA ASN A 220 24.11 -5.94 -0.58
C ASN A 220 22.88 -6.69 -0.04
N TRP A 221 22.01 -5.99 0.68
CA TRP A 221 20.75 -6.54 1.19
C TRP A 221 19.57 -6.33 0.23
N GLY A 222 19.62 -5.23 -0.52
CA GLY A 222 18.58 -4.87 -1.50
C GLY A 222 17.26 -4.50 -0.85
N TYR A 223 16.19 -4.61 -1.63
CA TYR A 223 14.85 -4.24 -1.23
C TYR A 223 14.26 -5.21 -0.20
N SER A 224 13.42 -4.69 0.70
CA SER A 224 12.66 -5.50 1.63
C SER A 224 11.61 -6.34 0.89
N PRO A 225 11.53 -7.66 1.14
CA PRO A 225 10.50 -8.50 0.53
C PRO A 225 9.12 -8.34 1.19
N PHE A 226 9.04 -7.61 2.32
CA PHE A 226 7.82 -7.41 3.09
C PHE A 226 7.06 -6.15 2.68
N GLU A 227 7.67 -5.29 1.87
CA GLU A 227 7.08 -4.04 1.41
C GLU A 227 7.15 -3.96 -0.10
N GLY A 228 6.34 -3.11 -0.69
CA GLY A 228 6.35 -2.89 -2.13
C GLY A 228 5.08 -2.26 -2.65
N PHE A 229 5.00 -2.16 -3.97
CA PHE A 229 3.82 -1.63 -4.68
C PHE A 229 3.34 -2.66 -5.69
N ARG A 230 2.02 -2.82 -5.78
CA ARG A 230 1.38 -3.64 -6.80
C ARG A 230 0.48 -2.75 -7.63
N VAL A 231 0.80 -2.61 -8.90
CA VAL A 231 0.15 -1.65 -9.80
C VAL A 231 -0.69 -2.38 -10.84
N GLY A 232 -1.90 -1.89 -11.04
CA GLY A 232 -2.90 -2.42 -11.97
C GLY A 232 -4.21 -2.81 -11.29
N GLY A 233 -5.28 -2.81 -12.05
CA GLY A 233 -6.59 -3.25 -11.60
C GLY A 233 -7.41 -2.18 -10.88
N ASP A 234 -8.34 -2.65 -10.06
CA ASP A 234 -9.31 -1.82 -9.34
C ASP A 234 -8.80 -1.26 -8.00
N GLY A 235 -7.65 -1.72 -7.54
CA GLY A 235 -7.08 -1.29 -6.26
C GLY A 235 -7.67 -2.02 -5.05
N MET A 236 -8.52 -3.02 -5.26
CA MET A 236 -9.04 -3.84 -4.18
C MET A 236 -8.02 -4.91 -3.79
N SER A 237 -7.77 -5.02 -2.50
CA SER A 237 -6.88 -6.05 -1.96
C SER A 237 -7.60 -7.37 -1.82
N GLY A 238 -6.99 -8.44 -2.36
CA GLY A 238 -7.25 -9.79 -1.87
C GLY A 238 -6.62 -10.01 -0.48
N TYR A 239 -6.77 -11.21 0.06
CA TYR A 239 -6.20 -11.57 1.38
C TYR A 239 -4.66 -11.64 1.40
N ASP A 240 -4.00 -11.48 0.27
CA ASP A 240 -2.60 -11.84 0.05
C ASP A 240 -1.61 -10.66 0.03
N THR A 241 -1.96 -9.49 0.57
CA THR A 241 -1.21 -8.26 0.33
C THR A 241 -0.58 -7.63 1.57
N TYR A 242 -0.10 -8.43 2.48
CA TYR A 242 0.64 -7.90 3.63
C TYR A 242 1.91 -7.17 3.19
N GLY A 243 2.06 -5.92 3.64
CA GLY A 243 3.23 -5.09 3.38
C GLY A 243 3.26 -4.44 1.98
N SER A 244 2.45 -4.92 1.02
CA SER A 244 2.37 -4.32 -0.30
C SER A 244 1.23 -3.32 -0.42
N GLU A 245 1.49 -2.15 -0.97
CA GLU A 245 0.48 -1.15 -1.27
C GLU A 245 -0.08 -1.38 -2.69
N ILE A 246 -1.41 -1.50 -2.79
CA ILE A 246 -2.07 -1.72 -4.08
C ILE A 246 -2.43 -0.38 -4.69
N ILE A 247 -1.96 -0.19 -5.91
CA ILE A 247 -2.18 1.03 -6.70
C ILE A 247 -3.07 0.67 -7.88
N SER A 248 -4.30 1.14 -7.84
CA SER A 248 -5.23 0.94 -8.96
C SER A 248 -4.70 1.60 -10.24
N LEU A 249 -4.85 0.94 -11.37
CA LEU A 249 -4.75 1.55 -12.69
C LEU A 249 -5.84 0.93 -13.57
N ARG A 250 -6.87 1.71 -13.84
CA ARG A 250 -8.06 1.25 -14.56
C ARG A 250 -7.72 0.93 -16.01
N GLY A 251 -8.36 -0.10 -16.56
CA GLY A 251 -8.09 -0.60 -17.91
C GLY A 251 -7.00 -1.68 -17.96
N TYR A 252 -6.41 -2.06 -16.83
CA TYR A 252 -5.43 -3.12 -16.71
C TYR A 252 -5.90 -4.16 -15.69
N GLU A 253 -5.42 -5.40 -15.84
CA GLU A 253 -5.69 -6.46 -14.86
C GLU A 253 -4.96 -6.19 -13.53
N ASN A 254 -5.45 -6.81 -12.46
CA ASN A 254 -4.86 -6.66 -11.14
C ASN A 254 -3.38 -7.05 -11.16
N TYR A 255 -2.53 -6.14 -10.67
CA TYR A 255 -1.07 -6.29 -10.55
C TYR A 255 -0.30 -6.47 -11.88
N SER A 256 -0.96 -6.39 -13.02
CA SER A 256 -0.38 -6.71 -14.33
C SER A 256 0.80 -5.81 -14.73
N LEU A 257 0.88 -4.60 -14.17
CA LEU A 257 1.97 -3.66 -14.43
C LEU A 257 3.13 -3.77 -13.44
N THR A 258 3.01 -4.66 -12.45
CA THR A 258 4.06 -4.85 -11.46
C THR A 258 5.13 -5.78 -12.00
N PRO A 259 6.42 -5.41 -11.97
CA PRO A 259 7.50 -6.29 -12.35
C PRO A 259 7.48 -7.59 -11.53
N GLN A 260 7.71 -8.71 -12.20
CA GLN A 260 7.83 -10.02 -11.58
C GLN A 260 9.28 -10.45 -11.58
N ALA A 261 9.76 -10.92 -10.45
CA ALA A 261 11.08 -11.53 -10.31
C ALA A 261 10.93 -13.02 -10.03
N LEU A 262 11.85 -13.81 -10.59
CA LEU A 262 11.90 -15.25 -10.33
C LEU A 262 12.26 -15.47 -8.86
N SER A 263 11.45 -16.24 -8.15
CA SER A 263 11.81 -16.72 -6.83
C SER A 263 12.75 -17.91 -6.98
N SER A 264 13.99 -17.78 -6.51
CA SER A 264 14.94 -18.89 -6.48
C SER A 264 14.52 -19.99 -5.49
N TYR A 265 13.64 -19.66 -4.54
CA TYR A 265 13.21 -20.58 -3.47
C TYR A 265 12.03 -21.46 -3.87
N ASN A 266 11.15 -20.99 -4.73
CA ASN A 266 10.01 -21.78 -5.23
C ASN A 266 10.07 -21.86 -6.75
N SER A 267 10.39 -23.03 -7.26
CA SER A 267 10.33 -23.33 -8.70
C SER A 267 8.94 -23.12 -9.34
N THR A 268 7.95 -22.69 -8.55
CA THR A 268 6.55 -22.53 -8.96
C THR A 268 6.01 -21.09 -8.89
N GLY A 269 6.78 -20.08 -8.46
CA GLY A 269 6.20 -18.75 -8.31
C GLY A 269 7.15 -17.59 -8.57
N ASN A 270 6.66 -16.62 -9.34
CA ASN A 270 7.24 -15.29 -9.41
C ASN A 270 6.71 -14.47 -8.24
N TYR A 271 7.57 -13.67 -7.60
CA TYR A 271 7.11 -12.67 -6.66
C TYR A 271 7.07 -11.28 -7.32
N TYR A 272 6.17 -10.43 -6.83
CA TYR A 272 6.06 -9.07 -7.32
C TYR A 272 7.18 -8.19 -6.74
N ALA A 273 7.90 -7.50 -7.60
CA ALA A 273 9.07 -6.69 -7.25
C ALA A 273 8.86 -5.22 -7.64
N GLY A 274 7.71 -4.65 -7.31
CA GLY A 274 7.42 -3.25 -7.55
C GLY A 274 7.97 -2.38 -6.42
N ASN A 275 9.02 -1.60 -6.70
CA ASN A 275 9.68 -0.76 -5.70
C ASN A 275 9.55 0.74 -5.99
N VAL A 276 9.18 1.09 -7.21
CA VAL A 276 8.91 2.48 -7.64
C VAL A 276 7.67 2.48 -8.50
N TYR A 277 6.79 3.44 -8.30
CA TYR A 277 5.67 3.66 -9.21
C TYR A 277 5.38 5.15 -9.38
N ASP A 278 4.80 5.48 -10.52
CA ASP A 278 4.08 6.72 -10.73
C ASP A 278 2.67 6.45 -11.27
N LYS A 279 1.78 7.39 -11.04
CA LYS A 279 0.43 7.36 -11.58
C LYS A 279 -0.10 8.77 -11.72
N PHE A 280 -0.68 9.05 -12.88
CA PHE A 280 -1.37 10.29 -13.19
C PHE A 280 -2.82 9.96 -13.57
N THR A 281 -3.76 10.76 -13.07
CA THR A 281 -5.18 10.60 -13.35
C THR A 281 -5.78 11.96 -13.67
N VAL A 282 -6.52 12.04 -14.74
CA VAL A 282 -7.37 13.19 -15.07
C VAL A 282 -8.80 12.71 -15.22
N GLU A 283 -9.72 13.31 -14.50
CA GLU A 283 -11.15 12.98 -14.57
C GLU A 283 -12.01 14.19 -14.83
N LEU A 284 -12.97 14.04 -15.74
CA LEU A 284 -14.08 14.96 -15.87
C LEU A 284 -15.28 14.35 -15.16
N ARG A 285 -15.81 15.00 -14.15
CA ARG A 285 -16.89 14.56 -13.30
C ARG A 285 -18.11 15.43 -13.49
N TYR A 286 -19.26 14.79 -13.74
CA TYR A 286 -20.54 15.46 -13.87
C TYR A 286 -21.57 14.87 -12.91
N PRO A 287 -22.19 15.67 -12.02
CA PRO A 287 -23.15 15.17 -11.06
C PRO A 287 -24.51 14.97 -11.75
N VAL A 288 -25.10 13.81 -11.51
CA VAL A 288 -26.47 13.49 -11.90
C VAL A 288 -27.43 13.85 -10.77
N ILE A 289 -27.04 13.50 -9.52
CA ILE A 289 -27.78 13.82 -8.30
C ILE A 289 -26.79 14.30 -7.24
N LEU A 290 -27.01 15.49 -6.68
CA LEU A 290 -26.25 16.05 -5.56
C LEU A 290 -27.20 16.32 -4.38
N GLN A 291 -27.57 15.27 -3.68
CA GLN A 291 -28.38 15.37 -2.47
C GLN A 291 -27.62 14.76 -1.26
N PRO A 292 -27.83 15.27 -0.04
CA PRO A 292 -27.15 14.71 1.15
C PRO A 292 -27.43 13.22 1.37
N GLN A 293 -28.58 12.73 0.91
CA GLN A 293 -29.00 11.33 1.06
C GLN A 293 -28.55 10.43 -0.08
N SER A 294 -28.19 11.01 -1.24
CA SER A 294 -27.66 10.26 -2.38
C SER A 294 -26.89 11.19 -3.30
N THR A 295 -25.65 10.89 -3.54
CA THR A 295 -24.85 11.59 -4.54
C THR A 295 -24.50 10.61 -5.66
N ILE A 296 -24.91 10.96 -6.89
CA ILE A 296 -24.64 10.16 -8.08
C ILE A 296 -23.93 11.04 -9.09
N TYR A 297 -22.77 10.61 -9.58
CA TYR A 297 -22.05 11.30 -10.63
C TYR A 297 -21.43 10.35 -11.64
N ALA A 298 -21.40 10.78 -12.88
CA ALA A 298 -20.68 10.13 -13.96
C ALA A 298 -19.29 10.75 -14.12
N LEU A 299 -18.35 9.98 -14.63
CA LEU A 299 -17.01 10.46 -14.90
C LEU A 299 -16.43 9.88 -16.19
N LEU A 300 -15.60 10.67 -16.83
CA LEU A 300 -14.68 10.24 -17.87
C LEU A 300 -13.27 10.31 -17.28
N PHE A 301 -12.41 9.34 -17.57
CA PHE A 301 -11.07 9.37 -17.05
C PHE A 301 -10.00 9.07 -18.11
N LEU A 302 -8.85 9.67 -17.89
CA LEU A 302 -7.58 9.31 -18.51
C LEU A 302 -6.61 8.97 -17.36
N GLU A 303 -5.98 7.83 -17.44
CA GLU A 303 -4.94 7.41 -16.49
C GLU A 303 -3.67 7.04 -17.22
N GLY A 304 -2.55 7.24 -16.56
CA GLY A 304 -1.26 6.77 -16.98
C GLY A 304 -0.39 6.50 -15.78
N GLY A 305 0.40 5.45 -15.84
CA GLY A 305 1.31 5.10 -14.75
C GLY A 305 2.14 3.87 -15.10
N ASN A 306 3.11 3.57 -14.27
CA ASN A 306 3.94 2.39 -14.43
C ASN A 306 4.56 1.97 -13.09
N CYS A 307 5.21 0.81 -13.08
CA CYS A 307 5.91 0.28 -11.93
C CYS A 307 7.28 -0.28 -12.33
N TRP A 308 8.29 -0.01 -11.52
CA TRP A 308 9.66 -0.46 -11.75
C TRP A 308 10.22 -1.20 -10.55
N SER A 309 11.13 -2.12 -10.80
CA SER A 309 11.82 -2.89 -9.77
C SER A 309 12.99 -2.14 -9.13
N ASP A 310 13.55 -1.13 -9.79
CA ASP A 310 14.67 -0.33 -9.29
C ASP A 310 14.48 1.15 -9.65
N ILE A 311 14.91 2.04 -8.74
CA ILE A 311 14.86 3.50 -8.97
C ILE A 311 15.75 3.92 -10.16
N ARG A 312 16.77 3.13 -10.49
CA ARG A 312 17.65 3.42 -11.63
C ARG A 312 16.97 3.22 -12.98
N ASP A 313 15.93 2.39 -13.02
CA ASP A 313 15.12 2.13 -14.21
C ASP A 313 13.93 3.08 -14.33
N PHE A 314 13.73 3.92 -13.31
CA PHE A 314 12.60 4.85 -13.27
C PHE A 314 12.66 5.88 -14.38
N ASN A 315 11.60 5.91 -15.19
CA ASN A 315 11.38 6.92 -16.23
C ASN A 315 9.93 7.43 -16.17
N PRO A 316 9.68 8.64 -15.68
CA PRO A 316 8.31 9.16 -15.48
C PRO A 316 7.51 9.37 -16.77
N PHE A 317 8.18 9.28 -17.94
CA PHE A 317 7.52 9.39 -19.24
C PHE A 317 7.18 8.04 -19.88
N GLN A 318 7.65 6.94 -19.28
CA GLN A 318 7.36 5.58 -19.76
C GLN A 318 6.09 5.05 -19.07
N ILE A 319 4.99 5.76 -19.26
CA ILE A 319 3.70 5.44 -18.65
C ILE A 319 2.86 4.50 -19.51
N LYS A 320 2.11 3.62 -18.87
CA LYS A 320 1.06 2.79 -19.45
C LYS A 320 -0.26 3.54 -19.34
N ARG A 321 -0.89 3.82 -20.49
CA ARG A 321 -2.02 4.74 -20.62
C ARG A 321 -3.34 3.98 -20.69
N SER A 322 -4.38 4.56 -20.13
CA SER A 322 -5.75 4.08 -20.25
C SER A 322 -6.76 5.22 -20.30
N ALA A 323 -7.93 4.91 -20.82
CA ALA A 323 -9.08 5.82 -20.79
C ALA A 323 -10.36 5.02 -20.50
N GLY A 324 -11.37 5.70 -20.01
CA GLY A 324 -12.64 5.03 -19.74
C GLY A 324 -13.70 5.93 -19.16
N VAL A 325 -14.79 5.29 -18.77
CA VAL A 325 -15.97 5.93 -18.19
C VAL A 325 -16.34 5.25 -16.89
N GLY A 326 -16.98 5.97 -16.00
CA GLY A 326 -17.41 5.41 -14.74
C GLY A 326 -18.62 6.11 -14.15
N VAL A 327 -19.22 5.44 -13.19
CA VAL A 327 -20.33 5.97 -12.39
C VAL A 327 -20.03 5.75 -10.92
N ARG A 328 -20.35 6.73 -10.12
CA ARG A 328 -20.24 6.68 -8.65
C ARG A 328 -21.60 6.95 -8.03
N VAL A 329 -21.90 6.14 -7.03
CA VAL A 329 -23.13 6.24 -6.22
C VAL A 329 -22.72 6.27 -4.76
N PHE A 330 -23.02 7.34 -4.08
CA PHE A 330 -22.84 7.43 -2.63
C PHE A 330 -24.17 7.23 -1.93
N LEU A 331 -24.20 6.28 -0.99
CA LEU A 331 -25.32 6.01 -0.10
C LEU A 331 -24.82 6.06 1.35
N PRO A 332 -25.45 6.85 2.24
CA PRO A 332 -24.94 7.07 3.61
C PRO A 332 -24.74 5.78 4.43
N MET A 333 -25.54 4.74 4.16
CA MET A 333 -25.44 3.47 4.90
C MET A 333 -24.38 2.51 4.33
N ILE A 334 -24.02 2.64 3.06
CA ILE A 334 -23.17 1.70 2.34
C ILE A 334 -21.81 2.36 2.01
N GLY A 335 -21.78 3.68 1.88
CA GLY A 335 -20.62 4.43 1.41
C GLY A 335 -20.64 4.66 -0.09
N LEU A 336 -19.44 4.88 -0.65
CA LEU A 336 -19.27 5.09 -2.09
C LEU A 336 -19.13 3.76 -2.82
N LEU A 337 -19.98 3.56 -3.81
CA LEU A 337 -19.93 2.45 -4.76
C LEU A 337 -19.62 2.99 -6.15
N GLY A 338 -18.91 2.25 -6.95
CA GLY A 338 -18.63 2.65 -8.32
C GLY A 338 -18.37 1.49 -9.25
N VAL A 339 -18.59 1.74 -10.52
CA VAL A 339 -18.24 0.85 -11.62
C VAL A 339 -17.54 1.68 -12.68
N ASP A 340 -16.39 1.23 -13.12
CA ASP A 340 -15.63 1.81 -14.21
C ASP A 340 -15.47 0.78 -15.33
N TRP A 341 -15.54 1.26 -16.55
CA TRP A 341 -15.13 0.53 -17.72
C TRP A 341 -13.91 1.25 -18.32
N GLY A 342 -12.79 0.57 -18.37
CA GLY A 342 -11.52 1.12 -18.79
C GLY A 342 -10.87 0.32 -19.90
N TRP A 343 -10.15 0.99 -20.78
CA TRP A 343 -9.35 0.43 -21.85
C TRP A 343 -7.90 0.82 -21.68
N GLY A 344 -7.02 -0.19 -21.51
CA GLY A 344 -5.56 -0.03 -21.50
C GLY A 344 -4.99 -0.04 -22.89
N PHE A 345 -4.33 1.06 -23.30
CA PHE A 345 -3.77 1.20 -24.66
C PHE A 345 -2.44 0.47 -24.85
N ASP A 346 -1.71 0.29 -23.76
CA ASP A 346 -0.34 -0.22 -23.75
C ASP A 346 -0.25 -1.61 -23.07
N ASP A 347 -1.35 -2.36 -23.06
CA ASP A 347 -1.37 -3.72 -22.53
C ASP A 347 -0.60 -4.67 -23.46
N PRO A 348 0.51 -5.27 -22.97
CA PRO A 348 1.32 -6.15 -23.81
C PRO A 348 0.67 -7.51 -24.11
N VAL A 349 -0.37 -7.90 -23.36
CA VAL A 349 -0.91 -9.26 -23.40
C VAL A 349 -2.29 -9.33 -24.05
N ASN A 350 -3.19 -8.40 -23.77
CA ASN A 350 -4.60 -8.59 -24.11
C ASN A 350 -5.32 -7.43 -24.79
N GLY A 351 -4.86 -6.17 -24.75
CA GLY A 351 -5.53 -5.00 -25.37
C GLY A 351 -7.03 -4.91 -25.12
N LYS A 352 -7.52 -5.51 -24.03
CA LYS A 352 -8.94 -5.68 -23.73
C LYS A 352 -9.39 -4.66 -22.71
N SER A 353 -10.64 -4.25 -22.83
CA SER A 353 -11.31 -3.44 -21.83
C SER A 353 -11.57 -4.25 -20.57
N GLN A 354 -11.47 -3.58 -19.41
CA GLN A 354 -11.68 -4.16 -18.09
C GLN A 354 -12.81 -3.41 -17.37
N PHE A 355 -13.61 -4.16 -16.62
CA PHE A 355 -14.53 -3.59 -15.64
C PHE A 355 -13.88 -3.58 -14.27
N HIS A 356 -14.00 -2.46 -13.57
CA HIS A 356 -13.46 -2.27 -12.24
C HIS A 356 -14.56 -1.85 -11.28
N PHE A 357 -14.57 -2.45 -10.11
CA PHE A 357 -15.48 -2.10 -9.04
C PHE A 357 -14.78 -1.20 -8.03
N VAL A 358 -15.51 -0.25 -7.49
CA VAL A 358 -15.03 0.63 -6.42
C VAL A 358 -15.98 0.49 -5.24
N ILE A 359 -15.43 0.14 -4.09
CA ILE A 359 -16.17 0.00 -2.83
C ILE A 359 -15.45 0.83 -1.77
N GLY A 360 -16.17 1.74 -1.13
CA GLY A 360 -15.62 2.67 -0.16
C GLY A 360 -15.04 3.94 -0.78
N GLN A 361 -14.55 4.83 0.07
CA GLN A 361 -13.93 6.08 -0.39
C GLN A 361 -12.47 5.81 -0.77
N GLN A 362 -12.16 5.89 -2.05
CA GLN A 362 -10.78 6.02 -2.52
C GLN A 362 -10.43 7.51 -2.55
N PHE A 363 -9.82 7.99 -1.49
CA PHE A 363 -9.24 9.34 -1.44
C PHE A 363 -7.76 9.32 -1.76
#